data_8cb844f2bd7dde5a329571211069cf21
#
_entry.id   8cb844f2bd7dde5a329571211069cf21
#
_cell.length_a   1.000
_cell.length_b   1.000
_cell.length_c   1.000
_cell.angle_alpha   90.00
_cell.angle_beta   90.00
_cell.angle_gamma   90.00
#
_symmetry.space_group_name_H-M   'P 1'
#
loop_
_entity.id
_entity.type
_entity.pdbx_description
1 polymer ?
#
loop_
_entity_poly.entity_id
_entity_poly.type
_entity_poly.pdbx_seq_one_letter_code
_entity_poly.pdbx_strand_id
1 'polypeptide(L)'
;MSDLMTPLLIPLMPFLAGLVARGLPEKAGRVVPVMAAAACMTALCLLTAGWSGGGWVKMDTLSAVMVVLVSFLGAVVTRFAARYLEGDAARGRFLSWMSLTLASVLTLVMANHLLLLLGAWVLTSLFLHRLLLHRPDRAGAVFAARKKFVFSRLAEVLMLIAVVMLYRGHGTWFIDELAASVAAGNRQGLPAAALLLAVCAMLKSAQFPFHSWLPDTMDTPTPVSAFMHAGIINGGGFLILRLSPVFAAAPIALHLLMVVGSITAAFGAIVM
;
A
#
# COMPACT_ATOMS: atom_id res chain seq x y z
N MET A 1 8.28 -23.90 11.29
CA MET A 1 9.14 -23.03 10.43
C MET A 1 8.66 -23.02 8.98
N SER A 2 8.18 -24.13 8.44
CA SER A 2 7.60 -24.22 7.07
C SER A 2 6.37 -23.32 6.88
N ASP A 3 5.50 -23.22 7.88
CA ASP A 3 4.23 -22.47 7.78
C ASP A 3 4.40 -20.95 7.76
N LEU A 4 5.52 -20.44 8.26
CA LEU A 4 5.81 -19.00 8.27
C LEU A 4 6.39 -18.50 6.92
N MET A 5 7.09 -19.39 6.21
CA MET A 5 7.83 -19.03 4.99
C MET A 5 6.95 -19.03 3.74
N THR A 6 5.90 -19.85 3.71
CA THR A 6 5.08 -20.06 2.51
C THR A 6 4.40 -18.77 2.00
N PRO A 7 3.77 -17.92 2.84
CA PRO A 7 3.10 -16.70 2.34
C PRO A 7 4.07 -15.59 1.95
N LEU A 8 5.28 -15.60 2.49
CA LEU A 8 6.31 -14.63 2.07
C LEU A 8 6.74 -14.82 0.62
N LEU A 9 6.47 -16.00 0.03
CA LEU A 9 6.68 -16.21 -1.41
C LEU A 9 5.86 -15.23 -2.27
N ILE A 10 4.66 -14.83 -1.82
CA ILE A 10 3.79 -13.92 -2.58
C ILE A 10 4.47 -12.58 -2.84
N PRO A 11 4.91 -11.80 -1.83
CA PRO A 11 5.63 -10.54 -2.07
C PRO A 11 7.07 -10.75 -2.56
N LEU A 12 7.70 -11.91 -2.26
CA LEU A 12 9.07 -12.21 -2.69
C LEU A 12 9.18 -12.34 -4.22
N MET A 13 8.20 -12.94 -4.88
CA MET A 13 8.20 -13.10 -6.34
C MET A 13 8.32 -11.76 -7.08
N PRO A 14 7.43 -10.77 -6.89
CA PRO A 14 7.60 -9.47 -7.53
C PRO A 14 8.82 -8.71 -7.00
N PHE A 15 9.26 -8.92 -5.77
CA PHE A 15 10.51 -8.33 -5.28
C PHE A 15 11.72 -8.81 -6.07
N LEU A 16 11.88 -10.13 -6.24
CA LEU A 16 12.94 -10.72 -7.04
C LEU A 16 12.84 -10.31 -8.52
N ALA A 17 11.63 -10.26 -9.07
CA ALA A 17 11.40 -9.79 -10.43
C ALA A 17 11.87 -8.33 -10.61
N GLY A 18 11.66 -7.47 -9.62
CA GLY A 18 12.14 -6.10 -9.62
C GLY A 18 13.66 -5.99 -9.64
N LEU A 19 14.35 -6.84 -8.87
CA LEU A 19 15.82 -6.92 -8.88
C LEU A 19 16.37 -7.45 -10.21
N VAL A 20 15.77 -8.52 -10.74
CA VAL A 20 16.14 -9.09 -12.06
C VAL A 20 15.92 -8.06 -13.17
N ALA A 21 14.82 -7.34 -13.16
CA ALA A 21 14.52 -6.29 -14.14
C ALA A 21 15.55 -5.14 -14.11
N ARG A 22 16.19 -4.91 -12.97
CA ARG A 22 17.24 -3.90 -12.82
C ARG A 22 18.58 -4.39 -13.35
N GLY A 23 18.93 -5.65 -13.11
CA GLY A 23 20.18 -6.27 -13.57
C GLY A 23 20.15 -6.74 -15.03
N LEU A 24 18.96 -7.14 -15.50
CA LEU A 24 18.75 -7.70 -16.84
C LEU A 24 17.54 -7.03 -17.53
N PRO A 25 17.66 -5.74 -17.95
CA PRO A 25 16.54 -4.97 -18.48
C PRO A 25 15.88 -5.59 -19.70
N GLU A 26 16.61 -6.34 -20.52
CA GLU A 26 16.09 -7.05 -21.68
C GLU A 26 15.04 -8.11 -21.32
N LYS A 27 15.23 -8.79 -20.18
CA LYS A 27 14.32 -9.82 -19.67
C LYS A 27 13.15 -9.26 -18.87
N ALA A 28 13.21 -7.99 -18.46
CA ALA A 28 12.22 -7.36 -17.59
C ALA A 28 10.78 -7.50 -18.12
N GLY A 29 10.59 -7.31 -19.43
CA GLY A 29 9.28 -7.38 -20.07
C GLY A 29 8.60 -8.75 -20.01
N ARG A 30 9.38 -9.83 -19.79
CA ARG A 30 8.85 -11.20 -19.60
C ARG A 30 8.80 -11.60 -18.14
N VAL A 31 9.88 -11.34 -17.40
CA VAL A 31 10.03 -11.80 -16.02
C VAL A 31 9.02 -11.13 -15.08
N VAL A 32 8.86 -9.80 -15.18
CA VAL A 32 8.00 -9.06 -14.25
C VAL A 32 6.52 -9.48 -14.31
N PRO A 33 5.88 -9.56 -15.50
CA PRO A 33 4.48 -10.02 -15.56
C PRO A 33 4.30 -11.49 -15.16
N VAL A 34 5.27 -12.35 -15.51
CA VAL A 34 5.20 -13.78 -15.13
C VAL A 34 5.28 -13.96 -13.63
N MET A 35 6.21 -13.27 -12.96
CA MET A 35 6.36 -13.36 -11.52
C MET A 35 5.18 -12.71 -10.77
N ALA A 36 4.58 -11.64 -11.31
CA ALA A 36 3.37 -11.08 -10.77
C ALA A 36 2.16 -12.02 -10.89
N ALA A 37 2.03 -12.73 -12.04
CA ALA A 37 1.02 -13.75 -12.23
C ALA A 37 1.25 -14.97 -11.32
N ALA A 38 2.51 -15.40 -11.15
CA ALA A 38 2.86 -16.48 -10.22
C ALA A 38 2.50 -16.11 -8.76
N ALA A 39 2.74 -14.87 -8.34
CA ALA A 39 2.32 -14.39 -7.02
C ALA A 39 0.79 -14.47 -6.84
N CYS A 40 0.02 -14.13 -7.88
CA CYS A 40 -1.44 -14.27 -7.85
C CYS A 40 -1.88 -15.74 -7.74
N MET A 41 -1.27 -16.62 -8.51
CA MET A 41 -1.58 -18.07 -8.42
C MET A 41 -1.21 -18.65 -7.06
N THR A 42 -0.06 -18.26 -6.50
CA THR A 42 0.33 -18.67 -5.14
C THR A 42 -0.67 -18.17 -4.11
N ALA A 43 -1.14 -16.93 -4.22
CA ALA A 43 -2.15 -16.36 -3.34
C ALA A 43 -3.46 -17.16 -3.38
N LEU A 44 -3.93 -17.53 -4.58
CA LEU A 44 -5.12 -18.36 -4.77
C LEU A 44 -4.93 -19.78 -4.18
N CYS A 45 -3.78 -20.41 -4.40
CA CYS A 45 -3.47 -21.71 -3.83
C CYS A 45 -3.45 -21.68 -2.30
N LEU A 46 -2.86 -20.67 -1.68
CA LEU A 46 -2.84 -20.55 -0.22
C LEU A 46 -4.23 -20.26 0.36
N LEU A 47 -5.04 -19.47 -0.36
CA LEU A 47 -6.42 -19.21 0.03
C LEU A 47 -7.25 -20.50 0.02
N THR A 48 -7.15 -21.31 -1.05
CA THR A 48 -7.87 -22.59 -1.16
C THR A 48 -7.36 -23.64 -0.18
N ALA A 49 -6.09 -23.60 0.21
CA ALA A 49 -5.50 -24.46 1.22
C ALA A 49 -5.90 -24.07 2.67
N GLY A 50 -6.66 -22.98 2.85
CA GLY A 50 -7.11 -22.53 4.17
C GLY A 50 -5.97 -22.02 5.07
N TRP A 51 -4.85 -21.59 4.48
CA TRP A 51 -3.71 -21.13 5.26
C TRP A 51 -4.02 -19.76 5.89
N SER A 52 -3.96 -19.67 7.23
CA SER A 52 -4.24 -18.44 7.98
C SER A 52 -2.99 -17.69 8.42
N GLY A 53 -1.86 -18.39 8.53
CA GLY A 53 -0.59 -17.82 8.96
C GLY A 53 -0.54 -17.42 10.42
N GLY A 54 0.58 -16.81 10.80
CA GLY A 54 0.83 -16.33 12.17
C GLY A 54 2.14 -15.54 12.25
N GLY A 55 2.36 -14.86 13.36
CA GLY A 55 3.53 -14.04 13.57
C GLY A 55 3.50 -12.74 12.75
N TRP A 56 4.58 -12.42 12.02
CA TRP A 56 4.76 -11.14 11.33
C TRP A 56 3.79 -10.93 10.16
N VAL A 57 3.32 -11.99 9.51
CA VAL A 57 2.38 -11.96 8.38
C VAL A 57 1.20 -12.86 8.66
N LYS A 58 0.01 -12.41 8.28
CA LYS A 58 -1.25 -13.12 8.51
C LYS A 58 -2.14 -13.00 7.28
N MET A 59 -2.81 -14.09 6.94
CA MET A 59 -3.81 -14.14 5.88
C MET A 59 -5.19 -14.38 6.49
N ASP A 60 -5.75 -13.35 7.11
CA ASP A 60 -7.16 -13.30 7.47
C ASP A 60 -8.02 -12.99 6.24
N THR A 61 -9.33 -13.01 6.38
CA THR A 61 -10.28 -12.78 5.27
C THR A 61 -9.99 -11.47 4.53
N LEU A 62 -9.68 -10.37 5.26
CA LEU A 62 -9.36 -9.09 4.67
C LEU A 62 -8.07 -9.18 3.84
N SER A 63 -7.00 -9.72 4.44
CA SER A 63 -5.72 -9.88 3.76
C SER A 63 -5.83 -10.80 2.55
N ALA A 64 -6.57 -11.91 2.66
CA ALA A 64 -6.76 -12.87 1.57
C ALA A 64 -7.43 -12.22 0.35
N VAL A 65 -8.53 -11.50 0.56
CA VAL A 65 -9.23 -10.77 -0.52
C VAL A 65 -8.31 -9.72 -1.14
N MET A 66 -7.62 -8.94 -0.31
CA MET A 66 -6.73 -7.88 -0.79
C MET A 66 -5.50 -8.43 -1.52
N VAL A 67 -4.91 -9.52 -1.05
CA VAL A 67 -3.75 -10.15 -1.70
C VAL A 67 -4.11 -10.66 -3.09
N VAL A 68 -5.25 -11.34 -3.24
CA VAL A 68 -5.73 -11.83 -4.55
C VAL A 68 -6.02 -10.66 -5.47
N LEU A 69 -6.76 -9.64 -5.00
CA LEU A 69 -7.09 -8.47 -5.80
C LEU A 69 -5.83 -7.71 -6.26
N VAL A 70 -4.92 -7.39 -5.33
CA VAL A 70 -3.70 -6.63 -5.63
C VAL A 70 -2.76 -7.41 -6.53
N SER A 71 -2.57 -8.71 -6.31
CA SER A 71 -1.70 -9.53 -7.16
C SER A 71 -2.29 -9.71 -8.56
N PHE A 72 -3.61 -9.89 -8.69
CA PHE A 72 -4.29 -9.95 -9.99
C PHE A 72 -4.13 -8.64 -10.77
N LEU A 73 -4.48 -7.51 -10.17
CA LEU A 73 -4.31 -6.19 -10.79
C LEU A 73 -2.83 -5.92 -11.10
N GLY A 74 -1.92 -6.29 -10.20
CA GLY A 74 -0.49 -6.21 -10.42
C GLY A 74 -0.02 -6.99 -11.65
N ALA A 75 -0.52 -8.21 -11.85
CA ALA A 75 -0.22 -9.03 -13.03
C ALA A 75 -0.73 -8.39 -14.32
N VAL A 76 -1.98 -7.90 -14.33
CA VAL A 76 -2.58 -7.25 -15.49
C VAL A 76 -1.83 -5.96 -15.85
N VAL A 77 -1.59 -5.09 -14.87
CA VAL A 77 -0.97 -3.77 -15.11
C VAL A 77 0.51 -3.91 -15.46
N THR A 78 1.25 -4.86 -14.87
CA THR A 78 2.65 -5.10 -15.25
C THR A 78 2.77 -5.65 -16.67
N ARG A 79 1.83 -6.52 -17.10
CA ARG A 79 1.79 -7.01 -18.48
C ARG A 79 1.45 -5.90 -19.47
N PHE A 80 0.50 -5.04 -19.14
CA PHE A 80 0.18 -3.85 -19.92
C PHE A 80 1.39 -2.92 -20.02
N ALA A 81 2.04 -2.60 -18.88
CA ALA A 81 3.22 -1.74 -18.84
C ALA A 81 4.38 -2.28 -19.67
N ALA A 82 4.59 -3.60 -19.67
CA ALA A 82 5.63 -4.25 -20.45
C ALA A 82 5.45 -4.05 -21.96
N ARG A 83 4.21 -3.99 -22.45
CA ARG A 83 3.90 -3.70 -23.85
C ARG A 83 3.89 -2.19 -24.14
N TYR A 84 3.28 -1.42 -23.24
CA TYR A 84 3.14 0.04 -23.38
C TYR A 84 4.50 0.75 -23.51
N LEU A 85 5.52 0.24 -22.82
CA LEU A 85 6.89 0.78 -22.86
C LEU A 85 7.81 0.01 -23.81
N GLU A 86 7.26 -0.68 -24.80
CA GLU A 86 8.08 -1.36 -25.81
C GLU A 86 8.82 -0.31 -26.63
N GLY A 87 10.16 -0.45 -26.70
CA GLY A 87 11.04 0.55 -27.33
C GLY A 87 11.55 1.67 -26.40
N ASP A 88 11.05 1.79 -25.17
CA ASP A 88 11.58 2.78 -24.21
C ASP A 88 12.89 2.25 -23.59
N ALA A 89 13.97 3.03 -23.68
CA ALA A 89 15.28 2.70 -23.11
C ALA A 89 15.24 2.52 -21.58
N ALA A 90 14.29 3.17 -20.89
CA ALA A 90 14.14 3.08 -19.44
C ALA A 90 13.11 2.01 -19.00
N ARG A 91 12.58 1.19 -19.93
CA ARG A 91 11.57 0.14 -19.67
C ARG A 91 11.95 -0.78 -18.52
N GLY A 92 13.17 -1.29 -18.49
CA GLY A 92 13.64 -2.20 -17.43
C GLY A 92 13.61 -1.54 -16.05
N ARG A 93 14.06 -0.28 -15.97
CA ARG A 93 14.03 0.51 -14.72
C ARG A 93 12.60 0.78 -14.27
N PHE A 94 11.70 1.10 -15.18
CA PHE A 94 10.27 1.31 -14.88
C PHE A 94 9.62 0.04 -14.32
N LEU A 95 9.77 -1.08 -15.00
CA LEU A 95 9.21 -2.37 -14.58
C LEU A 95 9.82 -2.84 -13.25
N SER A 96 11.09 -2.54 -12.99
CA SER A 96 11.73 -2.78 -11.68
C SER A 96 11.00 -2.03 -10.56
N TRP A 97 10.84 -0.72 -10.69
CA TRP A 97 10.16 0.08 -9.66
C TRP A 97 8.70 -0.33 -9.48
N MET A 98 8.02 -0.67 -10.57
CA MET A 98 6.64 -1.16 -10.53
C MET A 98 6.52 -2.48 -9.77
N SER A 99 7.43 -3.42 -10.02
CA SER A 99 7.47 -4.71 -9.34
C SER A 99 7.80 -4.58 -7.85
N LEU A 100 8.77 -3.71 -7.50
CA LEU A 100 9.10 -3.41 -6.11
C LEU A 100 7.93 -2.72 -5.37
N THR A 101 7.19 -1.84 -6.05
CA THR A 101 5.98 -1.24 -5.47
C THR A 101 4.92 -2.31 -5.20
N LEU A 102 4.69 -3.23 -6.16
CA LEU A 102 3.77 -4.36 -5.99
C LEU A 102 4.15 -5.24 -4.80
N ALA A 103 5.44 -5.60 -4.70
CA ALA A 103 5.96 -6.37 -3.56
C ALA A 103 5.67 -5.69 -2.22
N SER A 104 5.91 -4.37 -2.14
CA SER A 104 5.66 -3.59 -0.92
C SER A 104 4.18 -3.53 -0.56
N VAL A 105 3.28 -3.39 -1.55
CA VAL A 105 1.82 -3.41 -1.30
C VAL A 105 1.37 -4.79 -0.83
N LEU A 106 1.86 -5.87 -1.43
CA LEU A 106 1.55 -7.23 -0.99
C LEU A 106 2.04 -7.50 0.44
N THR A 107 3.24 -7.02 0.78
CA THR A 107 3.75 -7.09 2.17
C THR A 107 2.86 -6.30 3.13
N LEU A 108 2.42 -5.11 2.72
CA LEU A 108 1.58 -4.22 3.52
C LEU A 108 0.23 -4.89 3.86
N VAL A 109 -0.43 -5.51 2.88
CA VAL A 109 -1.76 -6.12 3.09
C VAL A 109 -1.70 -7.41 3.91
N MET A 110 -0.54 -8.04 3.99
CA MET A 110 -0.31 -9.25 4.80
C MET A 110 0.28 -8.95 6.18
N ALA A 111 0.70 -7.70 6.45
CA ALA A 111 1.39 -7.35 7.69
C ALA A 111 0.49 -7.55 8.93
N ASN A 112 1.00 -8.31 9.89
CA ASN A 112 0.42 -8.46 11.24
C ASN A 112 1.29 -7.80 12.32
N HIS A 113 2.38 -7.17 11.93
CA HIS A 113 3.32 -6.49 12.81
C HIS A 113 3.37 -4.99 12.45
N LEU A 114 3.19 -4.10 13.42
CA LEU A 114 3.07 -2.64 13.22
C LEU A 114 4.28 -2.04 12.51
N LEU A 115 5.51 -2.48 12.84
CA LEU A 115 6.71 -1.99 12.16
C LEU A 115 6.82 -2.52 10.73
N LEU A 116 6.34 -3.76 10.46
CA LEU A 116 6.29 -4.29 9.10
C LEU A 116 5.28 -3.51 8.26
N LEU A 117 4.12 -3.19 8.83
CA LEU A 117 3.08 -2.37 8.20
C LEU A 117 3.63 -0.98 7.85
N LEU A 118 4.30 -0.31 8.82
CA LEU A 118 4.94 0.99 8.61
C LEU A 118 6.04 0.91 7.55
N GLY A 119 6.93 -0.07 7.64
CA GLY A 119 8.03 -0.25 6.68
C GLY A 119 7.53 -0.48 5.25
N ALA A 120 6.54 -1.37 5.07
CA ALA A 120 5.92 -1.62 3.77
C ALA A 120 5.18 -0.37 3.24
N TRP A 121 4.53 0.41 4.11
CA TRP A 121 3.91 1.69 3.76
C TRP A 121 4.93 2.71 3.23
N VAL A 122 6.06 2.86 3.93
CA VAL A 122 7.17 3.73 3.51
C VAL A 122 7.74 3.28 2.18
N LEU A 123 8.04 1.99 2.01
CA LEU A 123 8.61 1.44 0.78
C LEU A 123 7.66 1.62 -0.41
N THR A 124 6.36 1.37 -0.24
CA THR A 124 5.35 1.63 -1.27
C THR A 124 5.40 3.08 -1.74
N SER A 125 5.53 4.02 -0.82
CA SER A 125 5.59 5.44 -1.11
C SER A 125 6.87 5.84 -1.85
N LEU A 126 8.02 5.29 -1.43
CA LEU A 126 9.33 5.57 -2.03
C LEU A 126 9.43 5.01 -3.45
N PHE A 127 9.02 3.75 -3.65
CA PHE A 127 9.08 3.12 -4.96
C PHE A 127 8.10 3.78 -5.95
N LEU A 128 6.90 4.15 -5.47
CA LEU A 128 5.97 4.92 -6.28
C LEU A 128 6.53 6.30 -6.66
N HIS A 129 7.23 6.98 -5.76
CA HIS A 129 7.88 8.25 -6.08
C HIS A 129 8.89 8.09 -7.22
N ARG A 130 9.69 7.02 -7.21
CA ARG A 130 10.61 6.69 -8.31
C ARG A 130 9.89 6.39 -9.61
N LEU A 131 8.71 5.79 -9.52
CA LEU A 131 7.87 5.47 -10.68
C LEU A 131 7.27 6.73 -11.32
N LEU A 132 6.81 7.69 -10.51
CA LEU A 132 6.30 9.00 -10.95
C LEU A 132 7.38 9.82 -11.67
N LEU A 133 8.65 9.69 -11.26
CA LEU A 133 9.81 10.36 -11.87
C LEU A 133 10.35 9.61 -13.11
N HIS A 134 9.54 8.76 -13.77
CA HIS A 134 9.99 8.04 -14.97
C HIS A 134 10.38 8.99 -16.11
N ARG A 135 9.63 10.10 -16.28
CA ARG A 135 9.90 11.15 -17.26
C ARG A 135 10.27 12.47 -16.55
N PRO A 136 11.54 12.63 -16.17
CA PRO A 136 11.99 13.81 -15.43
C PRO A 136 12.05 15.09 -16.29
N ASP A 137 11.95 14.95 -17.60
CA ASP A 137 11.85 16.02 -18.59
C ASP A 137 10.51 16.78 -18.53
N ARG A 138 9.47 16.18 -17.98
CA ARG A 138 8.15 16.80 -17.81
C ARG A 138 8.06 17.53 -16.47
N ALA A 139 8.05 18.86 -16.50
CA ALA A 139 7.97 19.69 -15.29
C ALA A 139 6.73 19.39 -14.44
N GLY A 140 5.57 19.13 -15.05
CA GLY A 140 4.34 18.73 -14.36
C GLY A 140 4.49 17.44 -13.59
N ALA A 141 5.08 16.39 -14.20
CA ALA A 141 5.31 15.11 -13.54
C ALA A 141 6.28 15.25 -12.34
N VAL A 142 7.31 16.07 -12.47
CA VAL A 142 8.26 16.35 -11.37
C VAL A 142 7.58 17.10 -10.24
N PHE A 143 6.76 18.09 -10.54
CA PHE A 143 6.00 18.83 -9.53
C PHE A 143 5.04 17.91 -8.78
N ALA A 144 4.25 17.11 -9.49
CA ALA A 144 3.34 16.12 -8.92
C ALA A 144 4.07 15.11 -8.00
N ALA A 145 5.20 14.58 -8.47
CA ALA A 145 6.01 13.65 -7.69
C ALA A 145 6.53 14.27 -6.40
N ARG A 146 7.03 15.51 -6.44
CA ARG A 146 7.51 16.24 -5.26
C ARG A 146 6.37 16.54 -4.27
N LYS A 147 5.24 17.03 -4.76
CA LYS A 147 4.06 17.32 -3.95
C LYS A 147 3.57 16.05 -3.24
N LYS A 148 3.37 14.97 -3.98
CA LYS A 148 3.00 13.66 -3.42
C LYS A 148 4.04 13.15 -2.40
N PHE A 149 5.32 13.40 -2.64
CA PHE A 149 6.39 13.00 -1.72
C PHE A 149 6.25 13.69 -0.37
N VAL A 150 6.01 15.00 -0.33
CA VAL A 150 5.83 15.77 0.92
C VAL A 150 4.64 15.22 1.71
N PHE A 151 3.47 15.05 1.06
CA PHE A 151 2.29 14.48 1.72
C PHE A 151 2.55 13.06 2.28
N SER A 152 3.32 12.26 1.54
CA SER A 152 3.66 10.91 1.99
C SER A 152 4.60 10.92 3.20
N ARG A 153 5.60 11.82 3.23
CA ARG A 153 6.50 11.98 4.40
C ARG A 153 5.74 12.41 5.65
N LEU A 154 4.80 13.35 5.50
CA LEU A 154 3.94 13.77 6.60
C LEU A 154 3.10 12.59 7.12
N ALA A 155 2.44 11.85 6.24
CA ALA A 155 1.65 10.68 6.61
C ALA A 155 2.48 9.62 7.36
N GLU A 156 3.72 9.39 6.94
CA GLU A 156 4.61 8.41 7.56
C GLU A 156 5.10 8.83 8.95
N VAL A 157 5.36 10.11 9.15
CA VAL A 157 5.69 10.65 10.48
C VAL A 157 4.50 10.49 11.43
N LEU A 158 3.30 10.83 10.98
CA LEU A 158 2.08 10.66 11.78
C LEU A 158 1.84 9.18 12.11
N MET A 159 2.03 8.29 11.14
CA MET A 159 1.91 6.84 11.35
C MET A 159 2.95 6.31 12.33
N LEU A 160 4.21 6.77 12.24
CA LEU A 160 5.26 6.40 13.19
C LEU A 160 4.91 6.80 14.62
N ILE A 161 4.45 8.04 14.81
CA ILE A 161 4.03 8.52 16.14
C ILE A 161 2.87 7.67 16.66
N ALA A 162 1.85 7.39 15.84
CA ALA A 162 0.72 6.56 16.22
C ALA A 162 1.15 5.13 16.61
N VAL A 163 2.03 4.50 15.82
CA VAL A 163 2.56 3.16 16.08
C VAL A 163 3.32 3.12 17.41
N VAL A 164 4.15 4.12 17.71
CA VAL A 164 4.88 4.22 18.99
C VAL A 164 3.90 4.42 20.15
N MET A 165 2.84 5.23 19.97
CA MET A 165 1.81 5.42 21.00
C MET A 165 1.04 4.13 21.28
N LEU A 166 0.66 3.37 20.24
CA LEU A 166 -0.01 2.08 20.39
C LEU A 166 0.88 1.07 21.13
N TYR A 167 2.16 1.00 20.77
CA TYR A 167 3.10 0.14 21.48
C TYR A 167 3.24 0.51 22.95
N ARG A 168 3.39 1.81 23.27
CA ARG A 168 3.50 2.27 24.67
C ARG A 168 2.24 2.00 25.49
N GLY A 169 1.06 2.07 24.86
CA GLY A 169 -0.22 1.83 25.53
C GLY A 169 -0.56 0.34 25.74
N HIS A 170 -0.10 -0.53 24.82
CA HIS A 170 -0.54 -1.93 24.78
C HIS A 170 0.59 -2.96 24.94
N GLY A 171 1.88 -2.53 24.88
CA GLY A 171 3.05 -3.41 25.09
C GLY A 171 3.31 -4.43 23.99
N THR A 172 2.63 -4.31 22.83
CA THR A 172 2.77 -5.27 21.72
C THR A 172 2.96 -4.59 20.39
N TRP A 173 3.70 -5.24 19.49
CA TRP A 173 3.86 -4.85 18.09
C TRP A 173 2.93 -5.62 17.15
N PHE A 174 2.25 -6.68 17.63
CA PHE A 174 1.37 -7.50 16.81
C PHE A 174 -0.06 -6.95 16.78
N ILE A 175 -0.63 -6.88 15.58
CA ILE A 175 -1.96 -6.27 15.36
C ILE A 175 -3.07 -7.11 15.99
N ASP A 176 -2.96 -8.43 15.98
CA ASP A 176 -3.92 -9.33 16.61
C ASP A 176 -3.88 -9.24 18.14
N GLU A 177 -2.70 -9.14 18.74
CA GLU A 177 -2.56 -8.92 20.19
C GLU A 177 -3.06 -7.54 20.59
N LEU A 178 -2.80 -6.50 19.77
CA LEU A 178 -3.35 -5.17 19.95
C LEU A 178 -4.89 -5.21 19.94
N ALA A 179 -5.48 -5.92 18.99
CA ALA A 179 -6.92 -6.10 18.90
C ALA A 179 -7.49 -6.79 20.15
N ALA A 180 -6.81 -7.84 20.65
CA ALA A 180 -7.18 -8.52 21.88
C ALA A 180 -7.07 -7.61 23.12
N SER A 181 -6.01 -6.81 23.22
CA SER A 181 -5.83 -5.82 24.31
C SER A 181 -6.94 -4.76 24.31
N VAL A 182 -7.33 -4.27 23.13
CA VAL A 182 -8.45 -3.33 22.96
C VAL A 182 -9.78 -3.97 23.34
N ALA A 183 -10.01 -5.21 22.94
CA ALA A 183 -11.21 -5.98 23.30
C ALA A 183 -11.30 -6.24 24.81
N ALA A 184 -10.16 -6.41 25.49
CA ALA A 184 -10.07 -6.52 26.93
C ALA A 184 -10.33 -5.19 27.68
N GLY A 185 -10.62 -4.09 26.96
CA GLY A 185 -10.98 -2.79 27.52
C GLY A 185 -9.81 -1.82 27.72
N ASN A 186 -8.59 -2.15 27.32
CA ASN A 186 -7.47 -1.20 27.38
C ASN A 186 -7.68 -0.09 26.33
N ARG A 187 -7.79 1.16 26.80
CA ARG A 187 -8.02 2.37 25.96
C ARG A 187 -6.85 3.34 25.95
N GLN A 188 -5.71 2.95 26.52
CA GLN A 188 -4.57 3.84 26.69
C GLN A 188 -4.01 4.30 25.34
N GLY A 189 -4.00 5.62 25.12
CA GLY A 189 -3.45 6.23 23.91
C GLY A 189 -4.29 6.06 22.63
N LEU A 190 -5.36 5.26 22.65
CA LEU A 190 -6.16 4.94 21.46
C LEU A 190 -6.77 6.16 20.76
N PRO A 191 -7.44 7.13 21.43
CA PRO A 191 -8.07 8.24 20.73
C PRO A 191 -7.07 9.08 19.93
N ALA A 192 -5.91 9.38 20.52
CA ALA A 192 -4.88 10.17 19.84
C ALA A 192 -4.21 9.38 18.71
N ALA A 193 -3.88 8.10 18.93
CA ALA A 193 -3.31 7.24 17.88
C ALA A 193 -4.29 7.08 16.72
N ALA A 194 -5.58 6.85 16.98
CA ALA A 194 -6.61 6.73 15.96
C ALA A 194 -6.78 8.01 15.13
N LEU A 195 -6.73 9.18 15.77
CA LEU A 195 -6.77 10.47 15.06
C LEU A 195 -5.56 10.65 14.14
N LEU A 196 -4.35 10.33 14.60
CA LEU A 196 -3.14 10.39 13.77
C LEU A 196 -3.23 9.42 12.58
N LEU A 197 -3.71 8.19 12.80
CA LEU A 197 -3.93 7.20 11.75
C LEU A 197 -5.04 7.63 10.78
N ALA A 198 -6.10 8.30 11.25
CA ALA A 198 -7.13 8.86 10.40
C ALA A 198 -6.57 9.93 9.46
N VAL A 199 -5.78 10.88 9.98
CA VAL A 199 -5.11 11.89 9.15
C VAL A 199 -4.11 11.25 8.18
N CYS A 200 -3.37 10.23 8.61
CA CYS A 200 -2.48 9.45 7.75
C CYS A 200 -3.26 8.80 6.58
N ALA A 201 -4.41 8.17 6.85
CA ALA A 201 -5.29 7.59 5.85
C ALA A 201 -5.84 8.65 4.87
N MET A 202 -6.24 9.82 5.37
CA MET A 202 -6.71 10.94 4.55
C MET A 202 -5.63 11.45 3.58
N LEU A 203 -4.39 11.62 4.06
CA LEU A 203 -3.25 12.04 3.25
C LEU A 203 -2.95 11.03 2.13
N LYS A 204 -3.00 9.73 2.46
CA LYS A 204 -2.73 8.65 1.50
C LYS A 204 -3.81 8.50 0.44
N SER A 205 -5.08 8.66 0.84
CA SER A 205 -6.25 8.48 -0.03
C SER A 205 -6.73 9.79 -0.67
N ALA A 206 -5.88 10.84 -0.68
CA ALA A 206 -6.19 12.12 -1.29
C ALA A 206 -7.56 12.70 -0.87
N GLN A 207 -7.91 12.62 0.43
CA GLN A 207 -9.15 13.18 0.95
C GLN A 207 -9.03 14.69 1.11
N PHE A 208 -10.16 15.40 1.04
CA PHE A 208 -10.18 16.85 1.32
C PHE A 208 -9.64 17.14 2.74
N PRO A 209 -8.79 18.17 2.94
CA PRO A 209 -8.26 19.14 1.98
C PRO A 209 -6.97 18.67 1.25
N PHE A 210 -6.52 17.45 1.46
CA PHE A 210 -5.23 16.92 0.97
C PHE A 210 -5.30 16.30 -0.44
N HIS A 211 -6.38 16.52 -1.18
CA HIS A 211 -6.65 15.88 -2.49
C HIS A 211 -5.77 16.39 -3.64
N SER A 212 -5.21 17.59 -3.50
CA SER A 212 -4.59 18.33 -4.60
C SER A 212 -3.37 17.68 -5.25
N TRP A 213 -2.75 16.68 -4.62
CA TRP A 213 -1.63 15.95 -5.23
C TRP A 213 -2.09 14.91 -6.27
N LEU A 214 -3.34 14.47 -6.21
CA LEU A 214 -3.85 13.39 -7.07
C LEU A 214 -4.11 13.85 -8.51
N PRO A 215 -4.82 14.96 -8.79
CA PRO A 215 -4.99 15.45 -10.15
C PRO A 215 -3.66 15.77 -10.84
N ASP A 216 -2.67 16.29 -10.11
CA ASP A 216 -1.36 16.61 -10.67
C ASP A 216 -0.63 15.37 -11.22
N THR A 217 -0.99 14.16 -10.77
CA THR A 217 -0.36 12.90 -11.24
C THR A 217 -0.85 12.44 -12.61
N MET A 218 -1.79 13.12 -13.24
CA MET A 218 -2.31 12.75 -14.57
C MET A 218 -1.27 12.83 -15.69
N ASP A 219 -0.22 13.63 -15.52
CA ASP A 219 0.91 13.73 -16.47
C ASP A 219 1.83 12.48 -16.46
N THR A 220 1.56 11.51 -15.61
CA THR A 220 2.37 10.30 -15.50
C THR A 220 1.96 9.23 -16.51
N PRO A 221 2.85 8.25 -16.86
CA PRO A 221 2.48 7.17 -17.76
C PRO A 221 1.24 6.40 -17.32
N THR A 222 0.37 6.06 -18.26
CA THR A 222 -0.90 5.36 -17.99
C THR A 222 -0.78 4.14 -17.06
N PRO A 223 0.26 3.27 -17.17
CA PRO A 223 0.41 2.14 -16.25
C PRO A 223 0.60 2.58 -14.78
N VAL A 224 1.25 3.73 -14.53
CA VAL A 224 1.41 4.27 -13.16
C VAL A 224 0.09 4.74 -12.61
N SER A 225 -0.67 5.49 -13.41
CA SER A 225 -1.99 5.98 -13.05
C SER A 225 -2.93 4.81 -12.73
N ALA A 226 -2.99 3.79 -13.59
CA ALA A 226 -3.78 2.59 -13.36
C ALA A 226 -3.40 1.89 -12.04
N PHE A 227 -2.10 1.75 -11.76
CA PHE A 227 -1.60 1.10 -10.56
C PHE A 227 -1.88 1.91 -9.28
N MET A 228 -1.81 3.25 -9.38
CA MET A 228 -2.18 4.14 -8.28
C MET A 228 -3.66 4.02 -7.93
N HIS A 229 -4.54 4.14 -8.91
CA HIS A 229 -5.99 4.13 -8.71
C HIS A 229 -6.51 2.74 -8.32
N ALA A 230 -5.95 1.68 -8.87
CA ALA A 230 -6.36 0.30 -8.55
C ALA A 230 -5.93 -0.18 -7.15
N GLY A 231 -4.82 0.35 -6.61
CA GLY A 231 -4.25 -0.21 -5.37
C GLY A 231 -3.81 0.82 -4.34
N ILE A 232 -2.94 1.76 -4.73
CA ILE A 232 -2.16 2.52 -3.76
C ILE A 232 -2.99 3.58 -3.01
N ILE A 233 -3.92 4.23 -3.70
CA ILE A 233 -4.82 5.24 -3.11
C ILE A 233 -5.76 4.59 -2.08
N ASN A 234 -6.18 3.36 -2.32
CA ASN A 234 -7.03 2.59 -1.41
C ASN A 234 -6.31 2.15 -0.13
N GLY A 235 -4.99 2.34 -0.05
CA GLY A 235 -4.18 1.99 1.12
C GLY A 235 -4.63 2.68 2.42
N GLY A 236 -5.18 3.90 2.35
CA GLY A 236 -5.77 4.56 3.53
C GLY A 236 -7.01 3.84 4.05
N GLY A 237 -7.92 3.44 3.15
CA GLY A 237 -9.08 2.62 3.52
C GLY A 237 -8.67 1.26 4.09
N PHE A 238 -7.66 0.61 3.49
CA PHE A 238 -7.10 -0.62 4.02
C PHE A 238 -6.54 -0.45 5.44
N LEU A 239 -5.82 0.64 5.72
CA LEU A 239 -5.27 0.94 7.05
C LEU A 239 -6.38 1.01 8.10
N ILE A 240 -7.51 1.68 7.78
CA ILE A 240 -8.66 1.80 8.67
C ILE A 240 -9.28 0.42 8.93
N LEU A 241 -9.47 -0.40 7.91
CA LEU A 241 -10.00 -1.76 8.04
C LEU A 241 -9.05 -2.66 8.82
N ARG A 242 -7.74 -2.59 8.56
CA ARG A 242 -6.73 -3.41 9.24
C ARG A 242 -6.63 -3.11 10.72
N LEU A 243 -6.78 -1.83 11.10
CA LEU A 243 -6.77 -1.38 12.49
C LEU A 243 -8.19 -1.06 13.00
N SER A 244 -9.21 -1.73 12.45
CA SER A 244 -10.61 -1.50 12.83
C SER A 244 -10.88 -1.57 14.33
N PRO A 245 -10.25 -2.44 15.16
CA PRO A 245 -10.46 -2.42 16.60
C PRO A 245 -10.01 -1.10 17.25
N VAL A 246 -8.93 -0.49 16.75
CA VAL A 246 -8.42 0.81 17.23
C VAL A 246 -9.42 1.92 16.91
N PHE A 247 -9.93 1.94 15.67
CA PHE A 247 -10.90 2.94 15.23
C PHE A 247 -12.26 2.77 15.91
N ALA A 248 -12.76 1.54 16.09
CA ALA A 248 -14.01 1.26 16.80
C ALA A 248 -13.95 1.72 18.27
N ALA A 249 -12.76 1.68 18.86
CA ALA A 249 -12.54 2.15 20.23
C ALA A 249 -12.35 3.67 20.36
N ALA A 250 -12.30 4.41 19.23
CA ALA A 250 -12.07 5.85 19.17
C ALA A 250 -13.11 6.55 18.28
N PRO A 251 -14.36 6.75 18.74
CA PRO A 251 -15.46 7.33 17.94
C PRO A 251 -15.12 8.68 17.30
N ILE A 252 -14.30 9.50 17.96
CA ILE A 252 -13.86 10.80 17.43
C ILE A 252 -13.11 10.67 16.10
N ALA A 253 -12.30 9.63 15.92
CA ALA A 253 -11.60 9.38 14.67
C ALA A 253 -12.57 8.92 13.56
N LEU A 254 -13.58 8.12 13.90
CA LEU A 254 -14.64 7.72 12.96
C LEU A 254 -15.50 8.91 12.53
N HIS A 255 -15.86 9.80 13.45
CA HIS A 255 -16.58 11.03 13.12
C HIS A 255 -15.79 11.94 12.19
N LEU A 256 -14.46 12.11 12.45
CA LEU A 256 -13.58 12.85 11.55
C LEU A 256 -13.59 12.24 10.14
N LEU A 257 -13.42 10.93 10.03
CA LEU A 257 -13.39 10.22 8.74
C LEU A 257 -14.75 10.33 8.01
N MET A 258 -15.86 10.23 8.74
CA MET A 258 -17.20 10.39 8.19
C MET A 258 -17.41 11.79 7.62
N VAL A 259 -17.09 12.84 8.39
CA VAL A 259 -17.24 14.24 7.96
C VAL A 259 -16.38 14.53 6.74
N VAL A 260 -15.08 14.17 6.81
CA VAL A 260 -14.14 14.43 5.71
C VAL A 260 -14.48 13.60 4.47
N GLY A 261 -14.89 12.35 4.64
CA GLY A 261 -15.34 11.50 3.52
C GLY A 261 -16.58 12.07 2.84
N SER A 262 -17.56 12.57 3.61
CA SER A 262 -18.75 13.23 3.06
C SER A 262 -18.42 14.50 2.29
N ILE A 263 -17.54 15.35 2.85
CA ILE A 263 -17.06 16.57 2.17
C ILE A 263 -16.32 16.20 0.88
N THR A 264 -15.46 15.18 0.92
CA THR A 264 -14.70 14.73 -0.26
C THR A 264 -15.64 14.21 -1.35
N ALA A 265 -16.66 13.44 -0.98
CA ALA A 265 -17.65 12.92 -1.93
C ALA A 265 -18.46 14.06 -2.57
N ALA A 266 -18.95 15.02 -1.76
CA ALA A 266 -19.66 16.19 -2.24
C ALA A 266 -18.79 17.05 -3.17
N PHE A 267 -17.53 17.31 -2.77
CA PHE A 267 -16.57 18.04 -3.58
C PHE A 267 -16.30 17.35 -4.91
N GLY A 268 -16.07 16.02 -4.91
CA GLY A 268 -15.87 15.24 -6.12
C GLY A 268 -17.07 15.29 -7.07
N ALA A 269 -18.29 15.22 -6.53
CA ALA A 269 -19.52 15.32 -7.34
C ALA A 269 -19.73 16.71 -7.96
N ILE A 270 -19.23 17.78 -7.35
CA ILE A 270 -19.36 19.15 -7.87
C ILE A 270 -18.31 19.43 -8.96
N VAL A 271 -17.10 18.85 -8.82
CA VAL A 271 -15.97 19.12 -9.72
C VAL A 271 -16.01 18.24 -10.97
N MET A 272 -16.69 17.09 -10.94
CA MET A 272 -16.93 16.26 -12.12
C MET A 272 -18.01 16.83 -13.03
#